data_654a1de6c48211c9d55fedb1e86b51aa
#
_entry.id   654a1de6c48211c9d55fedb1e86b51aa
#
_cell.length_a   1.000
_cell.length_b   1.000
_cell.length_c   1.000
_cell.angle_alpha   90.00
_cell.angle_beta   90.00
_cell.angle_gamma   90.00
#
_symmetry.space_group_name_H-M   'P 1'
#
loop_
_entity.id
_entity.type
_entity.pdbx_description
1 polymer ?
#
loop_
_entity_poly.entity_id
_entity_poly.type
_entity_poly.pdbx_seq_one_letter_code
_entity_poly.pdbx_strand_id
1 'polypeptide(L)'
;MKYMQGNKAGYHINIAESIEDLKQSLKISDKGTVERLMDYGILGENTIAAHCIHVNENEIDILKESNTNVINNPQSNMVSFTGRTPIIKMIDKGIRVGIGTDGYTNDMFESIKIENIIHKYNSFIQTTTLTVK
;
A
#
# COMPACT_ATOMS: atom_id res chain seq x y z
N MET A 1 3.32 15.54 17.50
CA MET A 1 2.15 14.68 17.45
C MET A 1 0.93 15.15 18.28
N LYS A 2 1.09 15.96 19.31
CA LYS A 2 -0.05 16.50 20.10
C LYS A 2 -1.10 17.34 19.31
N TYR A 3 -0.75 17.85 18.13
CA TYR A 3 -1.62 18.74 17.34
C TYR A 3 -2.69 18.02 16.50
N MET A 4 -2.60 16.69 16.34
CA MET A 4 -3.55 15.93 15.52
C MET A 4 -4.60 15.19 16.37
N GLN A 5 -4.42 15.09 17.68
CA GLN A 5 -5.42 14.52 18.59
C GLN A 5 -6.63 15.47 18.69
N GLY A 6 -7.74 15.05 18.10
CA GLY A 6 -9.00 15.80 18.07
C GLY A 6 -9.35 16.45 16.72
N ASN A 7 -8.44 16.46 15.75
CA ASN A 7 -8.73 16.87 14.38
C ASN A 7 -9.15 15.67 13.52
N LYS A 8 -10.16 15.86 12.67
CA LYS A 8 -10.56 14.88 11.65
C LYS A 8 -9.57 14.76 10.47
N ALA A 9 -8.40 15.38 10.58
CA ALA A 9 -7.35 15.29 9.59
C ALA A 9 -6.71 13.90 9.60
N GLY A 10 -6.39 13.38 8.43
CA GLY A 10 -5.66 12.13 8.26
C GLY A 10 -4.25 12.36 7.71
N TYR A 11 -3.60 11.28 7.37
CA TYR A 11 -2.27 11.29 6.77
C TYR A 11 -2.35 10.78 5.33
N HIS A 12 -1.56 11.37 4.44
CA HIS A 12 -1.24 10.79 3.15
C HIS A 12 0.27 10.60 3.10
N ILE A 13 0.72 9.34 3.11
CA ILE A 13 2.11 9.00 3.38
C ILE A 13 2.53 7.77 2.58
N ASN A 14 3.77 7.78 2.05
CA ASN A 14 4.40 6.61 1.47
C ASN A 14 4.81 5.64 2.58
N ILE A 15 4.43 4.37 2.44
CA ILE A 15 4.66 3.33 3.43
C ILE A 15 5.27 2.11 2.73
N ALA A 16 6.43 1.66 3.21
CA ALA A 16 7.10 0.44 2.75
C ALA A 16 7.22 0.38 1.22
N GLU A 17 7.57 1.49 0.60
CA GLU A 17 7.76 1.60 -0.85
C GLU A 17 9.01 0.84 -1.29
N SER A 18 10.13 1.03 -0.58
CA SER A 18 11.39 0.38 -0.87
C SER A 18 11.78 -0.65 0.20
N ILE A 19 12.65 -1.57 -0.17
CA ILE A 19 13.23 -2.52 0.79
C ILE A 19 14.07 -1.79 1.86
N GLU A 20 14.61 -0.63 1.52
CA GLU A 20 15.38 0.23 2.42
C GLU A 20 14.50 0.80 3.53
N ASP A 21 13.24 1.14 3.25
CA ASP A 21 12.27 1.60 4.26
C ASP A 21 12.07 0.52 5.33
N LEU A 22 11.89 -0.73 4.90
CA LEU A 22 11.76 -1.87 5.80
C LEU A 22 13.03 -2.08 6.63
N LYS A 23 14.21 -2.09 5.98
CA LYS A 23 15.50 -2.25 6.68
C LYS A 23 15.73 -1.15 7.71
N GLN A 24 15.40 0.10 7.36
CA GLN A 24 15.53 1.22 8.29
C GLN A 24 14.55 1.10 9.46
N SER A 25 13.32 0.70 9.20
CA SER A 25 12.32 0.49 10.24
C SER A 25 12.77 -0.58 11.25
N LEU A 26 13.23 -1.72 10.76
CA LEU A 26 13.76 -2.80 11.57
C LEU A 26 14.98 -2.33 12.40
N LYS A 27 15.89 -1.57 11.80
CA LYS A 27 17.07 -1.04 12.51
C LYS A 27 16.71 -0.09 13.65
N ILE A 28 15.66 0.71 13.48
CA ILE A 28 15.26 1.74 14.47
C ILE A 28 14.41 1.16 15.60
N SER A 29 13.52 0.22 15.28
CA SER A 29 12.46 -0.21 16.21
C SER A 29 12.29 -1.72 16.33
N ASP A 30 13.04 -2.51 15.58
CA ASP A 30 12.85 -3.98 15.46
C ASP A 30 11.42 -4.34 14.99
N LYS A 31 10.76 -3.43 14.28
CA LYS A 31 9.39 -3.57 13.77
C LYS A 31 9.32 -3.26 12.28
N GLY A 32 8.36 -3.89 11.60
CA GLY A 32 8.01 -3.55 10.24
C GLY A 32 7.53 -2.09 10.11
N THR A 33 7.45 -1.59 8.89
CA THR A 33 7.12 -0.17 8.65
C THR A 33 5.70 0.16 9.11
N VAL A 34 4.73 -0.71 8.81
CA VAL A 34 3.33 -0.52 9.19
C VAL A 34 3.14 -0.67 10.70
N GLU A 35 3.79 -1.68 11.32
CA GLU A 35 3.75 -1.90 12.77
C GLU A 35 4.25 -0.66 13.52
N ARG A 36 5.38 -0.09 13.09
CA ARG A 36 5.92 1.14 13.68
C ARG A 36 4.98 2.33 13.56
N LEU A 37 4.34 2.50 12.40
CA LEU A 37 3.39 3.60 12.18
C LEU A 37 2.10 3.42 12.99
N MET A 38 1.69 2.18 13.27
CA MET A 38 0.59 1.88 14.19
C MET A 38 0.90 2.36 15.61
N ASP A 39 2.11 2.08 16.11
CA ASP A 39 2.55 2.55 17.44
C ASP A 39 2.52 4.09 17.56
N TYR A 40 2.77 4.80 16.47
CA TYR A 40 2.71 6.27 16.43
C TYR A 40 1.29 6.82 16.25
N GLY A 41 0.27 5.97 16.10
CA GLY A 41 -1.11 6.40 15.89
C GLY A 41 -1.32 7.13 14.57
N ILE A 42 -0.56 6.77 13.54
CA ILE A 42 -0.64 7.36 12.19
C ILE A 42 -1.70 6.65 11.36
N LEU A 43 -1.91 5.34 11.59
CA LEU A 43 -2.87 4.54 10.83
C LEU A 43 -4.31 4.80 11.29
N GLY A 44 -5.26 4.67 10.38
CA GLY A 44 -6.69 4.86 10.66
C GLY A 44 -7.50 5.14 9.40
N GLU A 45 -8.82 5.26 9.57
CA GLU A 45 -9.79 5.46 8.47
C GLU A 45 -9.54 6.71 7.62
N ASN A 46 -8.91 7.73 8.20
CA ASN A 46 -8.55 8.98 7.51
C ASN A 46 -7.12 8.95 6.94
N THR A 47 -6.43 7.83 7.03
CA THR A 47 -5.08 7.68 6.50
C THR A 47 -5.11 7.01 5.13
N ILE A 48 -4.31 7.56 4.22
CA ILE A 48 -3.99 7.01 2.92
C ILE A 48 -2.54 6.54 2.95
N ALA A 49 -2.34 5.23 2.86
CA ALA A 49 -1.05 4.57 2.78
C ALA A 49 -0.71 4.30 1.32
N ALA A 50 0.23 5.04 0.75
CA ALA A 50 0.68 4.80 -0.62
C ALA A 50 1.71 3.68 -0.66
N HIS A 51 1.74 2.94 -1.78
CA HIS A 51 2.62 1.83 -2.12
C HIS A 51 2.38 0.55 -1.32
N CYS A 52 2.76 0.45 -0.06
CA CYS A 52 2.64 -0.74 0.77
C CYS A 52 3.19 -2.02 0.08
N ILE A 53 4.39 -1.92 -0.53
CA ILE A 53 5.00 -3.00 -1.31
C ILE A 53 5.64 -4.05 -0.39
N HIS A 54 6.52 -3.59 0.51
CA HIS A 54 7.33 -4.44 1.37
C HIS A 54 6.66 -4.64 2.74
N VAL A 55 5.42 -5.16 2.72
CA VAL A 55 4.63 -5.48 3.90
C VAL A 55 4.44 -6.99 4.02
N ASN A 56 4.46 -7.48 5.25
CA ASN A 56 4.19 -8.89 5.58
C ASN A 56 2.70 -9.12 5.90
N GLU A 57 2.32 -10.37 6.15
CA GLU A 57 0.92 -10.74 6.43
C GLU A 57 0.36 -10.04 7.67
N ASN A 58 1.16 -9.94 8.75
CA ASN A 58 0.76 -9.25 9.97
C ASN A 58 0.53 -7.75 9.73
N GLU A 59 1.38 -7.12 8.93
CA GLU A 59 1.24 -5.71 8.57
C GLU A 59 -0.01 -5.46 7.70
N ILE A 60 -0.37 -6.41 6.83
CA ILE A 60 -1.63 -6.35 6.07
C ILE A 60 -2.83 -6.46 7.03
N ASP A 61 -2.77 -7.31 8.04
CA ASP A 61 -3.82 -7.41 9.06
C ASP A 61 -3.95 -6.11 9.87
N ILE A 62 -2.85 -5.47 10.25
CA ILE A 62 -2.86 -4.14 10.89
C ILE A 62 -3.52 -3.07 10.02
N LEU A 63 -3.20 -3.03 8.71
CA LEU A 63 -3.86 -2.11 7.77
C LEU A 63 -5.37 -2.33 7.70
N LYS A 64 -5.81 -3.59 7.74
CA LYS A 64 -7.23 -3.96 7.77
C LYS A 64 -7.90 -3.51 9.08
N GLU A 65 -7.33 -3.87 10.21
CA GLU A 65 -7.90 -3.58 11.53
C GLU A 65 -7.99 -2.08 11.82
N SER A 66 -7.00 -1.32 11.36
CA SER A 66 -6.99 0.14 11.48
C SER A 66 -7.90 0.84 10.49
N ASN A 67 -8.54 0.14 9.54
CA ASN A 67 -9.31 0.73 8.43
C ASN A 67 -8.51 1.69 7.55
N THR A 68 -7.20 1.53 7.48
CA THR A 68 -6.33 2.36 6.64
C THR A 68 -6.62 2.09 5.16
N ASN A 69 -6.69 3.17 4.37
CA ASN A 69 -6.87 3.08 2.92
C ASN A 69 -5.51 2.90 2.24
N VAL A 70 -5.41 2.00 1.29
CA VAL A 70 -4.18 1.76 0.53
C VAL A 70 -4.31 2.31 -0.89
N ILE A 71 -3.27 2.96 -1.39
CA ILE A 71 -3.18 3.38 -2.81
C ILE A 71 -1.98 2.69 -3.44
N ASN A 72 -2.25 1.93 -4.50
CA ASN A 72 -1.20 1.36 -5.33
C ASN A 72 -0.88 2.30 -6.49
N ASN A 73 0.41 2.50 -6.75
CA ASN A 73 0.94 3.33 -7.83
C ASN A 73 1.71 2.46 -8.83
N PRO A 74 1.03 1.70 -9.70
CA PRO A 74 1.65 0.62 -10.46
C PRO A 74 2.79 1.08 -11.36
N GLN A 75 2.63 2.20 -12.06
CA GLN A 75 3.67 2.74 -12.96
C GLN A 75 4.88 3.23 -12.19
N SER A 76 4.67 4.00 -11.12
CA SER A 76 5.74 4.49 -10.25
C SER A 76 6.55 3.31 -9.67
N ASN A 77 5.86 2.32 -9.12
CA ASN A 77 6.49 1.13 -8.56
C ASN A 77 7.36 0.38 -9.59
N MET A 78 6.88 0.28 -10.84
CA MET A 78 7.62 -0.37 -11.93
C MET A 78 8.85 0.42 -12.35
N VAL A 79 8.71 1.72 -12.55
CA VAL A 79 9.81 2.60 -13.00
C VAL A 79 10.90 2.71 -11.94
N SER A 80 10.50 2.76 -10.68
CA SER A 80 11.43 2.83 -9.54
C SER A 80 11.99 1.46 -9.14
N PHE A 81 11.59 0.37 -9.80
CA PHE A 81 12.01 -1.00 -9.48
C PHE A 81 11.79 -1.38 -8.00
N THR A 82 10.81 -0.78 -7.35
CA THR A 82 10.55 -0.99 -5.92
C THR A 82 9.81 -2.29 -5.64
N GLY A 83 9.08 -2.82 -6.61
CA GLY A 83 8.35 -4.07 -6.47
C GLY A 83 6.85 -3.93 -6.76
N ARG A 84 6.07 -4.85 -6.22
CA ARG A 84 4.62 -4.90 -6.44
C ARG A 84 3.86 -4.96 -5.13
N THR A 85 2.89 -4.07 -4.97
CA THR A 85 1.94 -4.10 -3.86
C THR A 85 1.12 -5.39 -3.88
N PRO A 86 0.95 -6.11 -2.76
CA PRO A 86 0.18 -7.35 -2.69
C PRO A 86 -1.34 -7.08 -2.66
N ILE A 87 -1.85 -6.33 -3.64
CA ILE A 87 -3.24 -5.81 -3.63
C ILE A 87 -4.30 -6.88 -3.61
N ILE A 88 -4.07 -8.03 -4.25
CA ILE A 88 -5.04 -9.15 -4.26
C ILE A 88 -5.28 -9.62 -2.82
N LYS A 89 -4.21 -9.87 -2.06
CA LYS A 89 -4.32 -10.27 -0.65
C LYS A 89 -5.03 -9.20 0.18
N MET A 90 -4.74 -7.93 -0.09
CA MET A 90 -5.36 -6.81 0.62
C MET A 90 -6.87 -6.73 0.32
N ILE A 91 -7.26 -6.87 -0.95
CA ILE A 91 -8.68 -6.90 -1.36
C ILE A 91 -9.41 -8.10 -0.77
N ASP A 92 -8.80 -9.29 -0.81
CA ASP A 92 -9.38 -10.51 -0.24
C ASP A 92 -9.61 -10.38 1.28
N LYS A 93 -8.74 -9.66 1.98
CA LYS A 93 -8.93 -9.30 3.40
C LYS A 93 -9.91 -8.13 3.60
N GLY A 94 -10.44 -7.54 2.53
CA GLY A 94 -11.40 -6.44 2.58
C GLY A 94 -10.79 -5.09 2.95
N ILE A 95 -9.52 -4.85 2.61
CA ILE A 95 -8.91 -3.53 2.67
C ILE A 95 -9.37 -2.72 1.46
N ARG A 96 -9.66 -1.45 1.66
CA ARG A 96 -9.97 -0.52 0.56
C ARG A 96 -8.67 -0.17 -0.17
N VAL A 97 -8.56 -0.63 -1.42
CA VAL A 97 -7.41 -0.36 -2.27
C VAL A 97 -7.85 0.50 -3.45
N GLY A 98 -7.18 1.63 -3.63
CA GLY A 98 -7.31 2.49 -4.80
C GLY A 98 -6.08 2.44 -5.69
N ILE A 99 -6.18 3.07 -6.86
CA ILE A 99 -5.07 3.24 -7.80
C ILE A 99 -4.69 4.72 -7.82
N GLY A 100 -3.40 5.00 -7.81
CA GLY A 100 -2.83 6.32 -7.96
C GLY A 100 -1.84 6.37 -9.12
N THR A 101 -1.40 7.58 -9.43
CA THR A 101 -0.42 7.85 -10.49
C THR A 101 0.94 8.21 -9.94
N ASP A 102 0.99 8.60 -8.65
CA ASP A 102 2.19 9.21 -8.06
C ASP A 102 2.66 10.43 -8.90
N GLY A 103 3.93 10.78 -8.81
CA GLY A 103 4.53 11.84 -9.62
C GLY A 103 4.93 11.41 -11.04
N TYR A 104 4.62 10.18 -11.46
CA TYR A 104 5.11 9.64 -12.72
C TYR A 104 4.23 10.00 -13.92
N THR A 105 2.92 9.95 -13.78
CA THR A 105 1.96 10.25 -14.86
C THR A 105 0.73 10.95 -14.33
N ASN A 106 0.00 11.63 -15.22
CA ASN A 106 -1.32 12.18 -14.93
C ASN A 106 -2.43 11.37 -15.59
N ASP A 107 -2.10 10.24 -16.26
CA ASP A 107 -3.06 9.38 -16.93
C ASP A 107 -3.53 8.25 -16.04
N MET A 108 -4.68 8.46 -15.41
CA MET A 108 -5.34 7.47 -14.54
C MET A 108 -5.81 6.23 -15.31
N PHE A 109 -6.23 6.38 -16.57
CA PHE A 109 -6.68 5.25 -17.40
C PHE A 109 -5.51 4.34 -17.75
N GLU A 110 -4.34 4.92 -18.01
CA GLU A 110 -3.12 4.16 -18.22
C GLU A 110 -2.73 3.38 -16.96
N SER A 111 -2.78 4.02 -15.79
CA SER A 111 -2.51 3.37 -14.51
C SER A 111 -3.44 2.18 -14.25
N ILE A 112 -4.74 2.34 -14.50
CA ILE A 112 -5.74 1.26 -14.37
C ILE A 112 -5.46 0.12 -15.35
N LYS A 113 -5.11 0.43 -16.60
CA LYS A 113 -4.76 -0.56 -17.61
C LYS A 113 -3.53 -1.38 -17.20
N ILE A 114 -2.49 -0.69 -16.75
CA ILE A 114 -1.24 -1.32 -16.33
C ILE A 114 -1.47 -2.22 -15.12
N GLU A 115 -2.20 -1.75 -14.12
CA GLU A 115 -2.57 -2.53 -12.94
C GLU A 115 -3.25 -3.84 -13.32
N ASN A 116 -4.25 -3.77 -14.20
CA ASN A 116 -4.96 -4.94 -14.68
C ASN A 116 -4.03 -5.94 -15.42
N ILE A 117 -3.10 -5.43 -16.24
CA ILE A 117 -2.15 -6.26 -16.98
C ILE A 117 -1.17 -6.94 -16.03
N ILE A 118 -0.60 -6.22 -15.10
CA ILE A 118 0.39 -6.75 -14.14
C ILE A 118 -0.22 -7.88 -13.31
N HIS A 119 -1.43 -7.69 -12.81
CA HIS A 119 -2.08 -8.69 -11.99
C HIS A 119 -2.50 -9.91 -12.79
N LYS A 120 -3.01 -9.76 -14.01
CA LYS A 120 -3.31 -10.88 -14.90
C LYS A 120 -2.07 -11.66 -15.30
N TYR A 121 -0.98 -11.00 -15.64
CA TYR A 121 0.28 -11.66 -15.98
C TYR A 121 0.81 -12.53 -14.84
N ASN A 122 0.75 -12.03 -13.62
CA ASN A 122 1.22 -12.77 -12.46
C ASN A 122 0.22 -13.85 -11.98
N SER A 123 -1.09 -13.65 -12.17
CA SER A 123 -2.09 -14.65 -11.83
C SER A 123 -2.12 -15.81 -12.85
N PHE A 124 -1.63 -15.61 -14.07
CA PHE A 124 -1.42 -16.66 -15.04
C PHE A 124 -0.42 -17.72 -14.54
N ILE A 125 0.50 -17.31 -13.68
CA ILE A 125 1.43 -18.23 -13.00
C ILE A 125 0.75 -18.95 -11.82
N GLN A 126 -0.39 -18.43 -11.31
CA GLN A 126 -1.08 -18.95 -10.12
C GLN A 126 -2.56 -19.32 -10.31
N THR A 127 -3.04 -19.51 -11.54
CA THR A 127 -4.41 -20.01 -11.85
C THR A 127 -5.57 -19.20 -11.20
N THR A 128 -5.47 -17.90 -11.05
CA THR A 128 -6.58 -17.07 -10.53
C THR A 128 -7.15 -16.15 -11.61
N THR A 129 -8.37 -16.44 -12.05
CA THR A 129 -9.11 -15.59 -13.00
C THR A 129 -9.67 -14.38 -12.26
N LEU A 130 -9.06 -13.21 -12.42
CA LEU A 130 -9.66 -11.94 -11.98
C LEU A 130 -10.79 -11.58 -12.94
N THR A 131 -12.02 -11.75 -12.50
CA THR A 131 -13.19 -11.17 -13.16
C THR A 131 -13.37 -9.76 -12.61
N VAL A 132 -13.17 -8.75 -13.45
CA VAL A 132 -13.56 -7.38 -13.13
C VAL A 132 -15.09 -7.36 -13.09
N LYS A 133 -15.65 -7.11 -11.92
CA LYS A 133 -17.08 -6.81 -11.76
C LYS A 133 -17.31 -5.33 -11.87
#